data_4998e00706406eba160faed39613c07c
#
_entry.id   4998e00706406eba160faed39613c07c
#
_cell.length_a   1.000
_cell.length_b   1.000
_cell.length_c   1.000
_cell.angle_alpha   90.00
_cell.angle_beta   90.00
_cell.angle_gamma   90.00
#
_symmetry.space_group_name_H-M   'P 1'
#
loop_
_entity.id
_entity.type
_entity.pdbx_description
1 polymer ?
#
loop_
_entity_poly.entity_id
_entity_poly.type
_entity_poly.pdbx_seq_one_letter_code
_entity_poly.pdbx_strand_id
1 'polypeptide(L)'
;LIRLRAEATESPGTTARLLLELGAELSERADLFSIDFGGTAGFPSWTPEEWEAFWDILANSPRRIPWLIVVETAGVGSIPPVALERADGIVVEALEPCDGGFRTGPEGFAGLKAAVAGLRQETGGRIPMIASGGIHEPADVREILDAGASLVVVDSGLIFSGPGLPKRINEAILSTLPDRPAAEARPLVRQSWFWSGGMGVGMLIGSIMALWIALTRVVLPYDEAFCGITRDELARINDRLLPFMSHDRVTLAGTMLAIGMLYLAFSWFGSRLGEHWAKVAVMVSAAAGFFSFFLFLGFNYFDPFHGFVTAILFQLFVQGIVGGMPPRSIKPSPEWRETGEWRRGQWGQLLLILHSIGLLGAGFVICAVGVGDVLVGTDLAYLRTDLATLSAANVRLIPLVAHDRATLGGMLVASGILYLLGTLWGLRRGNTWLWNGFIWSGIAAYGCAIGVHLHVGYVEWEHLFPAVAGFALLMTGLLLCRKWVFTRVPIDVGTTTHLP
;
A
#
# COMPACT_ATOMS: atom_id res chain seq x y z
N LEU A 1 -3.08 -25.13 5.50
CA LEU A 1 -2.53 -26.40 4.99
C LEU A 1 -1.30 -26.78 5.79
N ILE A 2 -1.26 -27.97 6.36
CA ILE A 2 -0.06 -28.54 6.98
C ILE A 2 0.33 -29.79 6.19
N ARG A 3 1.59 -29.88 5.79
CA ARG A 3 2.16 -31.01 5.06
C ARG A 3 2.75 -31.99 6.06
N LEU A 4 2.31 -33.24 5.98
CA LEU A 4 2.81 -34.37 6.78
C LEU A 4 3.56 -35.31 5.84
N ARG A 5 4.79 -35.67 6.21
CA ARG A 5 5.57 -36.62 5.45
C ARG A 5 5.35 -38.03 5.98
N ALA A 6 5.02 -38.96 5.08
CA ALA A 6 4.85 -40.35 5.36
C ALA A 6 6.05 -41.14 4.80
N GLU A 7 6.63 -42.03 5.60
CA GLU A 7 7.70 -42.91 5.10
C GLU A 7 7.08 -44.10 4.36
N ALA A 8 7.45 -44.26 3.08
CA ALA A 8 6.92 -45.29 2.20
C ALA A 8 7.31 -46.74 2.62
N THR A 9 8.22 -46.89 3.60
CA THR A 9 8.74 -48.18 4.09
C THR A 9 7.88 -48.83 5.20
N GLU A 10 6.93 -48.06 5.77
CA GLU A 10 6.06 -48.54 6.83
C GLU A 10 4.79 -49.25 6.29
N SER A 11 4.16 -50.08 7.14
CA SER A 11 2.88 -50.68 6.79
C SER A 11 1.76 -49.63 6.69
N PRO A 12 0.75 -49.84 5.82
CA PRO A 12 -0.37 -48.87 5.64
C PRO A 12 -1.04 -48.48 6.96
N GLY A 13 -1.29 -49.48 7.82
CA GLY A 13 -1.95 -49.25 9.13
C GLY A 13 -1.10 -48.45 10.11
N THR A 14 0.22 -48.64 10.11
CA THR A 14 1.15 -47.86 10.96
C THR A 14 1.21 -46.44 10.47
N THR A 15 1.41 -46.23 9.18
CA THR A 15 1.45 -44.89 8.55
C THR A 15 0.16 -44.11 8.80
N ALA A 16 -1.02 -44.73 8.60
CA ALA A 16 -2.31 -44.07 8.84
C ALA A 16 -2.50 -43.65 10.30
N ARG A 17 -2.11 -44.47 11.26
CA ARG A 17 -2.23 -44.16 12.70
C ARG A 17 -1.31 -43.01 13.09
N LEU A 18 -0.06 -43.02 12.65
CA LEU A 18 0.88 -41.92 12.90
C LEU A 18 0.35 -40.60 12.32
N LEU A 19 -0.19 -40.62 11.12
CA LEU A 19 -0.79 -39.42 10.49
C LEU A 19 -2.02 -38.92 11.29
N LEU A 20 -2.85 -39.83 11.82
CA LEU A 20 -3.97 -39.48 12.68
C LEU A 20 -3.53 -38.86 14.01
N GLU A 21 -2.49 -39.41 14.66
CA GLU A 21 -1.94 -38.88 15.90
C GLU A 21 -1.41 -37.45 15.69
N LEU A 22 -0.57 -37.24 14.66
CA LEU A 22 -0.06 -35.93 14.29
C LEU A 22 -1.18 -34.96 13.88
N GLY A 23 -2.14 -35.45 13.11
CA GLY A 23 -3.32 -34.69 12.69
C GLY A 23 -4.19 -34.27 13.89
N ALA A 24 -4.33 -35.10 14.91
CA ALA A 24 -5.06 -34.78 16.13
C ALA A 24 -4.37 -33.66 16.92
N GLU A 25 -3.03 -33.72 17.09
CA GLU A 25 -2.24 -32.70 17.76
C GLU A 25 -2.29 -31.36 17.05
N LEU A 26 -2.32 -31.37 15.72
CA LEU A 26 -2.28 -30.16 14.86
C LEU A 26 -3.67 -29.67 14.45
N SER A 27 -4.74 -30.37 14.82
CA SER A 27 -6.11 -30.11 14.34
C SER A 27 -6.67 -28.74 14.69
N GLU A 28 -6.18 -28.10 15.76
CA GLU A 28 -6.58 -26.72 16.11
C GLU A 28 -5.89 -25.65 15.25
N ARG A 29 -4.84 -26.05 14.51
CA ARG A 29 -3.99 -25.16 13.72
C ARG A 29 -4.08 -25.40 12.21
N ALA A 30 -4.86 -26.39 11.78
CA ALA A 30 -4.97 -26.78 10.39
C ALA A 30 -6.42 -26.89 9.93
N ASP A 31 -6.71 -26.33 8.76
CA ASP A 31 -7.98 -26.51 8.06
C ASP A 31 -7.95 -27.71 7.11
N LEU A 32 -6.75 -28.12 6.68
CA LEU A 32 -6.53 -29.31 5.85
C LEU A 32 -5.08 -29.82 5.96
N PHE A 33 -4.90 -31.13 5.75
CA PHE A 33 -3.60 -31.79 5.74
C PHE A 33 -3.24 -32.28 4.33
N SER A 34 -1.97 -32.26 4.01
CA SER A 34 -1.45 -32.93 2.81
C SER A 34 -0.42 -34.00 3.18
N ILE A 35 -0.54 -35.15 2.55
CA ILE A 35 0.32 -36.31 2.77
C ILE A 35 1.36 -36.37 1.65
N ASP A 36 2.64 -36.31 2.04
CA ASP A 36 3.77 -36.45 1.16
C ASP A 36 4.45 -37.81 1.40
N PHE A 37 4.36 -38.71 0.42
CA PHE A 37 4.97 -40.03 0.47
C PHE A 37 6.44 -40.08 0.07
N GLY A 38 7.10 -38.93 -0.02
CA GLY A 38 8.56 -38.86 -0.19
C GLY A 38 9.03 -38.68 -1.64
N GLY A 39 8.48 -37.73 -2.34
CA GLY A 39 9.06 -37.13 -3.58
C GLY A 39 9.38 -38.16 -4.68
N THR A 40 10.65 -38.25 -5.07
CA THR A 40 11.11 -39.13 -6.15
C THR A 40 10.92 -40.64 -5.94
N ALA A 41 10.70 -41.10 -4.72
CA ALA A 41 10.39 -42.51 -4.44
C ALA A 41 8.97 -42.89 -4.86
N GLY A 42 8.10 -41.90 -5.08
CA GLY A 42 6.71 -42.11 -5.47
C GLY A 42 5.84 -42.69 -4.38
N PHE A 43 4.66 -43.17 -4.77
CA PHE A 43 3.72 -43.80 -3.87
C PHE A 43 4.21 -45.17 -3.38
N PRO A 44 3.86 -45.59 -2.12
CA PRO A 44 4.14 -46.92 -1.67
C PRO A 44 3.56 -48.00 -2.59
N SER A 45 4.27 -49.10 -2.75
CA SER A 45 3.83 -50.24 -3.57
C SER A 45 2.79 -51.11 -2.81
N TRP A 46 1.78 -50.48 -2.19
CA TRP A 46 0.71 -51.17 -1.49
C TRP A 46 -0.31 -51.73 -2.48
N THR A 47 -0.92 -52.84 -2.09
CA THR A 47 -2.03 -53.43 -2.86
C THR A 47 -3.28 -52.55 -2.77
N PRO A 48 -4.26 -52.68 -3.67
CA PRO A 48 -5.52 -51.97 -3.56
C PRO A 48 -6.21 -52.12 -2.20
N GLU A 49 -6.20 -53.32 -1.60
CA GLU A 49 -6.76 -53.62 -0.31
C GLU A 49 -6.01 -52.88 0.83
N GLU A 50 -4.71 -52.76 0.72
CA GLU A 50 -3.87 -52.00 1.66
C GLU A 50 -4.12 -50.50 1.57
N TRP A 51 -4.34 -49.98 0.37
CA TRP A 51 -4.76 -48.61 0.18
C TRP A 51 -6.15 -48.32 0.76
N GLU A 52 -7.12 -49.23 0.56
CA GLU A 52 -8.43 -49.10 1.19
C GLU A 52 -8.32 -49.05 2.70
N ALA A 53 -7.58 -50.01 3.31
CA ALA A 53 -7.37 -50.04 4.75
C ALA A 53 -6.71 -48.78 5.31
N PHE A 54 -5.76 -48.18 4.55
CA PHE A 54 -5.12 -46.92 4.91
C PHE A 54 -6.16 -45.76 4.98
N TRP A 55 -6.98 -45.60 3.94
CA TRP A 55 -8.00 -44.57 3.88
C TRP A 55 -9.13 -44.77 4.88
N ASP A 56 -9.51 -45.99 5.15
CA ASP A 56 -10.52 -46.30 6.16
C ASP A 56 -10.07 -45.87 7.57
N ILE A 57 -8.79 -46.05 7.88
CA ILE A 57 -8.23 -45.55 9.14
C ILE A 57 -8.28 -44.04 9.20
N LEU A 58 -7.85 -43.32 8.14
CA LEU A 58 -7.88 -41.84 8.09
C LEU A 58 -9.31 -41.28 8.16
N ALA A 59 -10.28 -41.96 7.57
CA ALA A 59 -11.69 -41.57 7.61
C ALA A 59 -12.29 -41.60 9.01
N ASN A 60 -11.73 -42.39 9.94
CA ASN A 60 -12.14 -42.47 11.32
C ASN A 60 -11.58 -41.36 12.22
N SER A 61 -11.03 -40.30 11.64
CA SER A 61 -10.57 -39.12 12.38
C SER A 61 -11.71 -38.49 13.18
N PRO A 62 -11.52 -38.18 14.48
CA PRO A 62 -12.55 -37.57 15.33
C PRO A 62 -12.99 -36.20 14.84
N ARG A 63 -12.12 -35.48 14.12
CA ARG A 63 -12.40 -34.20 13.43
C ARG A 63 -12.26 -34.44 11.94
N ARG A 64 -13.31 -34.15 11.17
CA ARG A 64 -13.32 -34.34 9.73
C ARG A 64 -12.51 -33.20 9.05
N ILE A 65 -11.19 -33.35 9.04
CA ILE A 65 -10.26 -32.47 8.31
C ILE A 65 -9.94 -33.13 6.96
N PRO A 66 -9.97 -32.39 5.85
CA PRO A 66 -9.64 -32.94 4.54
C PRO A 66 -8.18 -33.42 4.44
N TRP A 67 -7.99 -34.58 3.79
CA TRP A 67 -6.70 -35.18 3.51
C TRP A 67 -6.38 -35.12 2.01
N LEU A 68 -5.31 -34.39 1.65
CA LEU A 68 -4.83 -34.26 0.29
C LEU A 68 -3.59 -35.14 0.10
N ILE A 69 -3.36 -35.61 -1.10
CA ILE A 69 -2.09 -36.26 -1.47
C ILE A 69 -1.20 -35.26 -2.22
N VAL A 70 0.11 -35.36 -1.99
CA VAL A 70 1.12 -34.58 -2.71
C VAL A 70 1.74 -35.45 -3.79
N VAL A 71 1.85 -34.90 -5.00
CA VAL A 71 2.45 -35.59 -6.14
C VAL A 71 3.32 -34.60 -6.93
N GLU A 72 4.50 -35.04 -7.32
CA GLU A 72 5.34 -34.34 -8.28
C GLU A 72 4.81 -34.53 -9.70
N THR A 73 5.04 -33.54 -10.57
CA THR A 73 4.59 -33.62 -11.97
C THR A 73 5.03 -34.89 -12.69
N ALA A 74 6.24 -35.38 -12.40
CA ALA A 74 6.78 -36.62 -12.95
C ALA A 74 6.08 -37.88 -12.41
N GLY A 75 5.49 -37.82 -11.22
CA GLY A 75 4.85 -38.95 -10.53
C GLY A 75 3.34 -39.06 -10.75
N VAL A 76 2.72 -38.15 -11.52
CA VAL A 76 1.26 -38.13 -11.70
C VAL A 76 0.71 -39.47 -12.25
N GLY A 77 1.40 -40.09 -13.19
CA GLY A 77 0.99 -41.39 -13.75
C GLY A 77 1.16 -42.59 -12.79
N SER A 78 1.75 -42.40 -11.63
CA SER A 78 1.95 -43.45 -10.62
C SER A 78 0.98 -43.34 -9.44
N ILE A 79 0.01 -42.43 -9.47
CA ILE A 79 -0.99 -42.30 -8.40
C ILE A 79 -1.87 -43.54 -8.39
N PRO A 80 -1.97 -44.24 -7.24
CA PRO A 80 -2.87 -45.39 -7.15
C PRO A 80 -4.34 -44.98 -7.39
N PRO A 81 -5.12 -45.73 -8.16
CA PRO A 81 -6.53 -45.41 -8.44
C PRO A 81 -7.36 -45.20 -7.15
N VAL A 82 -7.15 -46.04 -6.13
CA VAL A 82 -7.81 -45.90 -4.84
C VAL A 82 -7.48 -44.57 -4.17
N ALA A 83 -6.25 -44.08 -4.28
CA ALA A 83 -5.88 -42.76 -3.74
C ALA A 83 -6.59 -41.62 -4.46
N LEU A 84 -6.81 -41.74 -5.78
CA LEU A 84 -7.61 -40.77 -6.55
C LEU A 84 -9.10 -40.78 -6.18
N GLU A 85 -9.64 -41.96 -5.74
CA GLU A 85 -11.04 -42.08 -5.34
C GLU A 85 -11.31 -41.60 -3.91
N ARG A 86 -10.33 -41.74 -3.03
CA ARG A 86 -10.49 -41.55 -1.56
C ARG A 86 -9.93 -40.24 -1.03
N ALA A 87 -8.95 -39.63 -1.69
CA ALA A 87 -8.39 -38.37 -1.26
C ALA A 87 -9.38 -37.21 -1.48
N ASP A 88 -9.41 -36.27 -0.50
CA ASP A 88 -10.23 -35.07 -0.60
C ASP A 88 -9.66 -34.02 -1.58
N GLY A 89 -8.42 -34.19 -2.05
CA GLY A 89 -7.77 -33.35 -3.04
C GLY A 89 -6.34 -33.75 -3.35
N ILE A 90 -5.75 -33.08 -4.33
CA ILE A 90 -4.39 -33.35 -4.81
C ILE A 90 -3.58 -32.06 -4.82
N VAL A 91 -2.36 -32.11 -4.29
CA VAL A 91 -1.35 -31.04 -4.45
C VAL A 91 -0.38 -31.51 -5.52
N VAL A 92 -0.35 -30.82 -6.67
CA VAL A 92 0.57 -31.10 -7.77
C VAL A 92 1.74 -30.13 -7.70
N GLU A 93 2.96 -30.65 -7.56
CA GLU A 93 4.16 -29.83 -7.43
C GLU A 93 5.10 -29.96 -8.62
N ALA A 94 5.50 -28.81 -9.17
CA ALA A 94 6.54 -28.75 -10.19
C ALA A 94 7.91 -28.65 -9.52
N LEU A 95 8.47 -29.79 -9.16
CA LEU A 95 9.83 -29.93 -8.66
C LEU A 95 10.75 -30.49 -9.74
N GLU A 96 11.85 -29.83 -10.05
CA GLU A 96 12.87 -30.30 -10.97
C GLU A 96 14.05 -30.88 -10.21
N PRO A 97 14.41 -32.16 -10.38
CA PRO A 97 15.60 -32.72 -9.76
C PRO A 97 16.85 -31.96 -10.19
N CYS A 98 17.75 -31.67 -9.25
CA CYS A 98 19.06 -31.11 -9.52
C CYS A 98 20.08 -31.71 -8.56
N ASP A 99 21.39 -31.49 -8.82
CA ASP A 99 22.45 -31.99 -7.96
C ASP A 99 22.28 -31.46 -6.52
N GLY A 100 21.99 -32.39 -5.61
CA GLY A 100 21.82 -32.09 -4.19
C GLY A 100 20.42 -31.72 -3.73
N GLY A 101 19.36 -31.85 -4.58
CA GLY A 101 17.98 -31.57 -4.17
C GLY A 101 17.00 -31.33 -5.31
N PHE A 102 16.10 -30.37 -5.10
CA PHE A 102 15.10 -29.98 -6.06
C PHE A 102 15.15 -28.47 -6.32
N ARG A 103 14.85 -28.09 -7.55
CA ARG A 103 14.73 -26.71 -7.97
C ARG A 103 13.26 -26.42 -8.33
N THR A 104 12.78 -25.26 -7.90
CA THR A 104 11.53 -24.68 -8.38
C THR A 104 11.84 -23.47 -9.25
N GLY A 105 11.23 -23.36 -10.43
CA GLY A 105 11.50 -22.27 -11.37
C GLY A 105 10.42 -22.20 -12.47
N PRO A 106 10.49 -21.20 -13.36
CA PRO A 106 9.53 -21.02 -14.43
C PRO A 106 9.54 -22.19 -15.43
N GLU A 107 10.64 -22.95 -15.49
CA GLU A 107 10.79 -24.11 -16.39
C GLU A 107 9.80 -25.22 -16.06
N GLY A 108 9.45 -25.41 -14.79
CA GLY A 108 8.48 -26.41 -14.30
C GLY A 108 7.03 -26.14 -14.71
N PHE A 109 6.71 -24.91 -15.15
CA PHE A 109 5.32 -24.50 -15.42
C PHE A 109 4.61 -25.34 -16.50
N ALA A 110 5.28 -25.66 -17.59
CA ALA A 110 4.70 -26.44 -18.68
C ALA A 110 4.32 -27.86 -18.20
N GLY A 111 5.21 -28.51 -17.44
CA GLY A 111 4.96 -29.81 -16.82
C GLY A 111 3.80 -29.77 -15.82
N LEU A 112 3.75 -28.75 -14.98
CA LEU A 112 2.65 -28.54 -14.04
C LEU A 112 1.29 -28.42 -14.75
N LYS A 113 1.23 -27.60 -15.79
CA LYS A 113 0.00 -27.41 -16.57
C LYS A 113 -0.46 -28.71 -17.23
N ALA A 114 0.46 -29.48 -17.82
CA ALA A 114 0.15 -30.77 -18.45
C ALA A 114 -0.34 -31.79 -17.40
N ALA A 115 0.30 -31.87 -16.23
CA ALA A 115 -0.07 -32.75 -15.14
C ALA A 115 -1.47 -32.43 -14.59
N VAL A 116 -1.77 -31.17 -14.34
CA VAL A 116 -3.10 -30.71 -13.87
C VAL A 116 -4.18 -31.03 -14.91
N ALA A 117 -3.93 -30.77 -16.19
CA ALA A 117 -4.88 -31.07 -17.28
C ALA A 117 -5.13 -32.57 -17.42
N GLY A 118 -4.08 -33.40 -17.31
CA GLY A 118 -4.19 -34.86 -17.35
C GLY A 118 -5.03 -35.39 -16.20
N LEU A 119 -4.73 -34.98 -14.96
CA LEU A 119 -5.50 -35.36 -13.76
C LEU A 119 -6.96 -34.90 -13.84
N ARG A 120 -7.23 -33.71 -14.37
CA ARG A 120 -8.61 -33.25 -14.59
C ARG A 120 -9.37 -34.19 -15.53
N GLN A 121 -8.73 -34.62 -16.61
CA GLN A 121 -9.33 -35.55 -17.58
C GLN A 121 -9.59 -36.92 -16.93
N GLU A 122 -8.60 -37.45 -16.19
CA GLU A 122 -8.68 -38.74 -15.51
C GLU A 122 -9.75 -38.79 -14.44
N THR A 123 -9.81 -37.75 -13.58
CA THR A 123 -10.77 -37.65 -12.47
C THR A 123 -12.14 -37.11 -12.90
N GLY A 124 -12.31 -36.70 -14.15
CA GLY A 124 -13.51 -35.98 -14.61
C GLY A 124 -13.75 -34.67 -13.91
N GLY A 125 -12.71 -34.05 -13.35
CA GLY A 125 -12.76 -32.79 -12.61
C GLY A 125 -13.45 -32.87 -11.22
N ARG A 126 -13.64 -34.07 -10.68
CA ARG A 126 -14.30 -34.28 -9.39
C ARG A 126 -13.44 -33.94 -8.19
N ILE A 127 -12.12 -34.05 -8.31
CA ILE A 127 -11.17 -33.89 -7.23
C ILE A 127 -10.56 -32.47 -7.31
N PRO A 128 -10.62 -31.65 -6.24
CA PRO A 128 -9.97 -30.36 -6.22
C PRO A 128 -8.45 -30.51 -6.25
N MET A 129 -7.79 -29.66 -7.03
CA MET A 129 -6.34 -29.68 -7.22
C MET A 129 -5.71 -28.35 -6.77
N ILE A 130 -4.62 -28.44 -6.04
CA ILE A 130 -3.76 -27.32 -5.70
C ILE A 130 -2.49 -27.43 -6.55
N ALA A 131 -2.21 -26.44 -7.37
CA ALA A 131 -1.01 -26.39 -8.20
C ALA A 131 0.08 -25.55 -7.54
N SER A 132 1.30 -26.06 -7.46
CA SER A 132 2.46 -25.43 -6.84
C SER A 132 3.70 -25.53 -7.71
N GLY A 133 4.50 -24.45 -7.75
CA GLY A 133 5.75 -24.37 -8.51
C GLY A 133 5.60 -23.80 -9.92
N GLY A 134 6.63 -23.11 -10.39
CA GLY A 134 6.68 -22.55 -11.74
C GLY A 134 5.77 -21.35 -12.01
N ILE A 135 5.00 -20.86 -11.05
CA ILE A 135 4.05 -19.78 -11.19
C ILE A 135 4.72 -18.44 -10.88
N HIS A 136 5.00 -17.64 -11.89
CA HIS A 136 5.77 -16.40 -11.78
C HIS A 136 5.01 -15.15 -12.27
N GLU A 137 3.95 -15.33 -13.05
CA GLU A 137 3.14 -14.25 -13.59
C GLU A 137 1.64 -14.51 -13.36
N PRO A 138 0.80 -13.48 -13.30
CA PRO A 138 -0.66 -13.66 -13.24
C PRO A 138 -1.24 -14.47 -14.39
N ALA A 139 -0.64 -14.40 -15.58
CA ALA A 139 -1.05 -15.21 -16.73
C ALA A 139 -0.91 -16.71 -16.46
N ASP A 140 0.15 -17.12 -15.76
CA ASP A 140 0.40 -18.52 -15.40
C ASP A 140 -0.73 -19.07 -14.54
N VAL A 141 -1.20 -18.24 -13.57
CA VAL A 141 -2.33 -18.62 -12.72
C VAL A 141 -3.60 -18.84 -13.53
N ARG A 142 -3.91 -17.96 -14.49
CA ARG A 142 -5.07 -18.14 -15.37
C ARG A 142 -4.97 -19.46 -16.15
N GLU A 143 -3.81 -19.71 -16.74
CA GLU A 143 -3.59 -20.92 -17.54
C GLU A 143 -3.73 -22.21 -16.70
N ILE A 144 -3.27 -22.20 -15.44
CA ILE A 144 -3.38 -23.33 -14.51
C ILE A 144 -4.83 -23.54 -14.02
N LEU A 145 -5.55 -22.45 -13.71
CA LEU A 145 -6.97 -22.54 -13.35
C LEU A 145 -7.82 -23.05 -14.52
N ASP A 146 -7.55 -22.57 -15.74
CA ASP A 146 -8.21 -23.05 -16.96
C ASP A 146 -7.89 -24.53 -17.23
N ALA A 147 -6.67 -25.00 -16.89
CA ALA A 147 -6.29 -26.41 -16.96
C ALA A 147 -7.03 -27.30 -15.95
N GLY A 148 -7.56 -26.71 -14.87
CA GLY A 148 -8.40 -27.42 -13.90
C GLY A 148 -7.97 -27.33 -12.44
N ALA A 149 -6.94 -26.58 -12.10
CA ALA A 149 -6.62 -26.32 -10.70
C ALA A 149 -7.73 -25.53 -10.00
N SER A 150 -7.97 -25.82 -8.73
CA SER A 150 -8.90 -25.09 -7.86
C SER A 150 -8.19 -23.95 -7.10
N LEU A 151 -6.94 -24.17 -6.74
CA LEU A 151 -6.09 -23.24 -6.00
C LEU A 151 -4.66 -23.29 -6.54
N VAL A 152 -3.91 -22.20 -6.28
CA VAL A 152 -2.50 -22.11 -6.62
C VAL A 152 -1.66 -21.71 -5.41
N VAL A 153 -0.45 -22.26 -5.32
CA VAL A 153 0.57 -21.86 -4.36
C VAL A 153 1.67 -21.12 -5.11
N VAL A 154 2.00 -19.95 -4.62
CA VAL A 154 3.07 -19.12 -5.16
C VAL A 154 4.29 -19.24 -4.23
N ASP A 155 5.33 -19.86 -4.70
CA ASP A 155 6.59 -20.13 -3.98
C ASP A 155 7.77 -19.37 -4.60
N SER A 156 8.46 -19.97 -5.59
CA SER A 156 9.57 -19.35 -6.32
C SER A 156 9.18 -18.02 -6.97
N GLY A 157 7.91 -17.86 -7.37
CA GLY A 157 7.40 -16.60 -7.89
C GLY A 157 7.52 -15.43 -6.92
N LEU A 158 7.44 -15.66 -5.60
CA LEU A 158 7.67 -14.61 -4.60
C LEU A 158 9.12 -14.12 -4.60
N ILE A 159 10.08 -15.01 -4.92
CA ILE A 159 11.49 -14.66 -4.98
C ILE A 159 11.79 -13.89 -6.27
N PHE A 160 11.35 -14.41 -7.42
CA PHE A 160 11.69 -13.86 -8.74
C PHE A 160 10.84 -12.65 -9.14
N SER A 161 9.54 -12.66 -8.84
CA SER A 161 8.60 -11.58 -9.20
C SER A 161 8.24 -10.67 -8.01
N GLY A 162 8.76 -10.99 -6.83
CA GLY A 162 8.63 -10.20 -5.62
C GLY A 162 7.30 -10.36 -4.88
N PRO A 163 7.19 -9.78 -3.67
CA PRO A 163 6.04 -9.94 -2.77
C PRO A 163 4.74 -9.29 -3.30
N GLY A 164 4.80 -8.51 -4.36
CA GLY A 164 3.64 -7.93 -5.04
C GLY A 164 2.88 -8.92 -5.93
N LEU A 165 3.44 -10.10 -6.23
CA LEU A 165 2.83 -11.09 -7.13
C LEU A 165 1.45 -11.56 -6.66
N PRO A 166 1.18 -11.92 -5.39
CA PRO A 166 -0.16 -12.32 -4.96
C PRO A 166 -1.22 -11.24 -5.18
N LYS A 167 -0.87 -9.97 -4.96
CA LYS A 167 -1.78 -8.84 -5.23
C LYS A 167 -2.11 -8.76 -6.72
N ARG A 168 -1.11 -8.87 -7.60
CA ARG A 168 -1.28 -8.85 -9.06
C ARG A 168 -2.16 -10.01 -9.54
N ILE A 169 -1.94 -11.22 -9.01
CA ILE A 169 -2.76 -12.40 -9.28
C ILE A 169 -4.22 -12.16 -8.90
N ASN A 170 -4.47 -11.70 -7.67
CA ASN A 170 -5.82 -11.44 -7.20
C ASN A 170 -6.53 -10.35 -8.04
N GLU A 171 -5.83 -9.28 -8.41
CA GLU A 171 -6.38 -8.24 -9.30
C GLU A 171 -6.70 -8.80 -10.69
N ALA A 172 -5.86 -9.71 -11.21
CA ALA A 172 -6.08 -10.37 -12.49
C ALA A 172 -7.31 -11.27 -12.45
N ILE A 173 -7.45 -12.11 -11.42
CA ILE A 173 -8.65 -12.97 -11.21
C ILE A 173 -9.89 -12.11 -11.05
N LEU A 174 -9.85 -11.08 -10.20
CA LEU A 174 -10.99 -10.18 -9.98
C LEU A 174 -11.45 -9.47 -11.26
N SER A 175 -10.53 -9.21 -12.21
CA SER A 175 -10.88 -8.59 -13.49
C SER A 175 -11.72 -9.50 -14.39
N THR A 176 -11.64 -10.82 -14.22
CA THR A 176 -12.39 -11.81 -15.02
C THR A 176 -13.78 -12.13 -14.45
N LEU A 177 -14.03 -11.80 -13.17
CA LEU A 177 -15.31 -12.04 -12.55
C LEU A 177 -16.40 -11.15 -13.16
N PRO A 178 -17.67 -11.62 -13.23
CA PRO A 178 -18.78 -10.80 -13.69
C PRO A 178 -18.95 -9.54 -12.81
N ASP A 179 -19.52 -8.49 -13.40
CA ASP A 179 -19.82 -7.27 -12.67
C ASP A 179 -20.84 -7.55 -11.57
N ARG A 180 -20.58 -7.02 -10.38
CA ARG A 180 -21.57 -7.06 -9.32
C ARG A 180 -22.72 -6.13 -9.70
N PRO A 181 -24.00 -6.52 -9.39
CA PRO A 181 -25.13 -5.64 -9.60
C PRO A 181 -24.89 -4.31 -8.88
N ALA A 182 -25.32 -3.23 -9.52
CA ALA A 182 -25.25 -1.90 -8.92
C ALA A 182 -25.98 -1.89 -7.57
N ALA A 183 -25.26 -1.50 -6.52
CA ALA A 183 -25.89 -1.34 -5.21
C ALA A 183 -26.83 -0.13 -5.21
N GLU A 184 -27.88 -0.17 -4.38
CA GLU A 184 -28.77 0.95 -4.19
C GLU A 184 -28.00 2.24 -3.86
N ALA A 185 -28.42 3.34 -4.48
CA ALA A 185 -27.81 4.65 -4.26
C ALA A 185 -28.05 5.11 -2.81
N ARG A 186 -27.01 5.22 -2.03
CA ARG A 186 -27.08 5.78 -0.67
C ARG A 186 -27.10 7.31 -0.72
N PRO A 187 -27.83 7.99 0.19
CA PRO A 187 -27.77 9.44 0.31
C PRO A 187 -26.32 9.94 0.45
N LEU A 188 -25.99 11.06 -0.20
CA LEU A 188 -24.63 11.63 -0.22
C LEU A 188 -24.04 11.82 1.18
N VAL A 189 -24.86 12.32 2.12
CA VAL A 189 -24.48 12.57 3.50
C VAL A 189 -24.11 11.30 4.30
N ARG A 190 -24.44 10.13 3.80
CA ARG A 190 -24.04 8.84 4.40
C ARG A 190 -22.81 8.24 3.75
N GLN A 191 -22.19 8.93 2.79
CA GLN A 191 -21.04 8.44 2.04
C GLN A 191 -19.75 9.13 2.49
N SER A 192 -18.71 8.33 2.80
CA SER A 192 -17.42 8.79 3.27
C SER A 192 -16.77 9.78 2.30
N TRP A 193 -16.81 9.49 0.98
CA TRP A 193 -16.17 10.32 -0.04
C TRP A 193 -16.70 11.76 -0.09
N PHE A 194 -17.98 11.98 0.26
CA PHE A 194 -18.58 13.31 0.27
C PHE A 194 -17.93 14.20 1.34
N TRP A 195 -17.77 13.67 2.53
CA TRP A 195 -17.17 14.38 3.67
C TRP A 195 -15.66 14.56 3.52
N SER A 196 -14.94 13.51 3.09
CA SER A 196 -13.50 13.61 2.80
C SER A 196 -13.21 14.53 1.63
N GLY A 197 -14.08 14.58 0.60
CA GLY A 197 -14.00 15.57 -0.47
C GLY A 197 -14.25 16.99 0.04
N GLY A 198 -15.26 17.19 0.91
CA GLY A 198 -15.50 18.46 1.59
C GLY A 198 -14.29 18.93 2.41
N MET A 199 -13.63 18.01 3.12
CA MET A 199 -12.37 18.30 3.83
C MET A 199 -11.26 18.74 2.86
N GLY A 200 -11.15 18.08 1.69
CA GLY A 200 -10.22 18.48 0.62
C GLY A 200 -10.49 19.90 0.13
N VAL A 201 -11.76 20.26 -0.12
CA VAL A 201 -12.16 21.63 -0.52
C VAL A 201 -11.79 22.64 0.58
N GLY A 202 -12.10 22.32 1.85
CA GLY A 202 -11.75 23.18 2.98
C GLY A 202 -10.24 23.41 3.11
N MET A 203 -9.44 22.36 2.90
CA MET A 203 -7.98 22.45 2.87
C MET A 203 -7.48 23.34 1.71
N LEU A 204 -8.08 23.24 0.51
CA LEU A 204 -7.73 24.10 -0.62
C LEU A 204 -8.02 25.58 -0.32
N ILE A 205 -9.20 25.88 0.21
CA ILE A 205 -9.57 27.26 0.58
C ILE A 205 -8.60 27.78 1.66
N GLY A 206 -8.39 26.99 2.72
CA GLY A 206 -7.50 27.38 3.82
C GLY A 206 -6.06 27.59 3.35
N SER A 207 -5.55 26.74 2.47
CA SER A 207 -4.19 26.86 1.93
C SER A 207 -3.99 28.09 1.04
N ILE A 208 -4.97 28.43 0.19
CA ILE A 208 -4.94 29.65 -0.64
C ILE A 208 -4.94 30.90 0.25
N MET A 209 -5.78 30.92 1.29
CA MET A 209 -5.80 32.01 2.25
C MET A 209 -4.49 32.12 3.02
N ALA A 210 -3.96 31.00 3.52
CA ALA A 210 -2.68 30.95 4.22
C ALA A 210 -1.53 31.43 3.32
N LEU A 211 -1.51 31.01 2.06
CA LEU A 211 -0.51 31.44 1.09
C LEU A 211 -0.59 32.95 0.84
N TRP A 212 -1.79 33.50 0.65
CA TRP A 212 -2.01 34.92 0.49
C TRP A 212 -1.49 35.73 1.70
N ILE A 213 -1.82 35.26 2.92
CA ILE A 213 -1.37 35.91 4.16
C ILE A 213 0.15 35.84 4.30
N ALA A 214 0.74 34.65 4.08
CA ALA A 214 2.18 34.42 4.19
C ALA A 214 3.02 35.26 3.20
N LEU A 215 2.48 35.54 2.01
CA LEU A 215 3.13 36.36 0.97
C LEU A 215 2.93 37.88 1.17
N THR A 216 1.93 38.30 1.96
CA THR A 216 1.58 39.73 2.08
C THR A 216 1.85 40.26 3.47
N ARG A 217 1.10 39.81 4.48
CA ARG A 217 1.18 40.31 5.86
C ARG A 217 2.16 39.57 6.73
N VAL A 218 2.35 38.29 6.47
CA VAL A 218 3.14 37.32 7.24
C VAL A 218 2.51 37.07 8.62
N VAL A 219 2.40 38.09 9.46
CA VAL A 219 1.81 37.99 10.81
C VAL A 219 0.42 38.62 10.85
N LEU A 220 -0.45 38.04 11.63
CA LEU A 220 -1.85 38.43 11.82
C LEU A 220 -2.05 39.17 13.14
N PRO A 221 -3.15 39.91 13.32
CA PRO A 221 -3.40 40.69 14.55
C PRO A 221 -3.31 39.86 15.84
N TYR A 222 -3.65 38.59 15.80
CA TYR A 222 -3.55 37.71 16.99
C TYR A 222 -2.10 37.21 17.22
N ASP A 223 -1.24 37.12 16.19
CA ASP A 223 0.20 36.90 16.36
C ASP A 223 0.83 38.12 17.06
N GLU A 224 0.47 39.32 16.60
CA GLU A 224 0.91 40.59 17.21
C GLU A 224 0.43 40.70 18.70
N ALA A 225 -0.85 40.34 18.93
CA ALA A 225 -1.40 40.32 20.28
C ALA A 225 -0.70 39.29 21.19
N PHE A 226 -0.34 38.13 20.66
CA PHE A 226 0.41 37.11 21.38
C PHE A 226 1.81 37.60 21.73
N CYS A 227 2.54 38.15 20.78
CA CYS A 227 3.88 38.69 21.01
C CYS A 227 3.87 40.01 21.83
N GLY A 228 2.74 40.72 21.80
CA GLY A 228 2.62 42.04 22.46
C GLY A 228 3.38 43.15 21.72
N ILE A 229 3.74 42.93 20.45
CA ILE A 229 4.45 43.85 19.56
C ILE A 229 3.86 43.81 18.16
N THR A 230 3.97 44.90 17.44
CA THR A 230 3.46 45.02 16.07
C THR A 230 4.40 44.39 15.06
N ARG A 231 3.88 44.11 13.83
CA ARG A 231 4.68 43.66 12.69
C ARG A 231 5.90 44.56 12.42
N ASP A 232 5.73 45.88 12.53
CA ASP A 232 6.82 46.83 12.27
C ASP A 232 7.88 46.78 13.39
N GLU A 233 7.50 46.47 14.61
CA GLU A 233 8.43 46.23 15.71
C GLU A 233 9.17 44.91 15.56
N LEU A 234 8.51 43.85 15.08
CA LEU A 234 9.18 42.61 14.71
C LEU A 234 10.27 42.86 13.64
N ALA A 235 9.94 43.62 12.61
CA ALA A 235 10.90 43.98 11.56
C ALA A 235 12.08 44.80 12.07
N ARG A 236 11.89 45.63 13.13
CA ARG A 236 12.98 46.38 13.77
C ARG A 236 13.88 45.54 14.69
N ILE A 237 13.34 44.45 15.28
CA ILE A 237 14.15 43.49 16.05
C ILE A 237 15.18 42.85 15.10
N ASN A 238 14.72 42.37 13.93
CA ASN A 238 15.57 41.77 12.93
C ASN A 238 14.89 41.87 11.54
N ASP A 239 15.56 42.49 10.57
CA ASP A 239 15.04 42.70 9.20
C ASP A 239 14.76 41.40 8.42
N ARG A 240 15.39 40.30 8.84
CA ARG A 240 15.20 38.96 8.24
C ARG A 240 14.13 38.11 8.92
N LEU A 241 13.58 38.57 10.05
CA LEU A 241 12.64 37.78 10.83
C LEU A 241 11.31 37.54 10.09
N LEU A 242 10.73 38.59 9.51
CA LEU A 242 9.50 38.45 8.69
C LEU A 242 9.73 37.61 7.43
N PRO A 243 10.79 37.78 6.64
CA PRO A 243 11.14 36.85 5.55
C PRO A 243 11.31 35.42 6.01
N PHE A 244 11.94 35.19 7.16
CA PHE A 244 12.10 33.85 7.76
C PHE A 244 10.74 33.22 8.13
N MET A 245 9.87 33.95 8.81
CA MET A 245 8.53 33.46 9.15
C MET A 245 7.68 33.23 7.87
N SER A 246 7.82 34.10 6.86
CA SER A 246 7.16 33.91 5.57
C SER A 246 7.60 32.62 4.90
N HIS A 247 8.89 32.26 4.96
CA HIS A 247 9.43 31.01 4.43
C HIS A 247 8.73 29.79 5.03
N ASP A 248 8.62 29.68 6.34
CA ASP A 248 7.93 28.56 7.01
C ASP A 248 6.43 28.50 6.62
N ARG A 249 5.75 29.66 6.64
CA ARG A 249 4.30 29.77 6.36
C ARG A 249 3.95 29.53 4.90
N VAL A 250 4.76 29.95 3.93
CA VAL A 250 4.54 29.66 2.50
C VAL A 250 4.77 28.18 2.21
N THR A 251 5.80 27.57 2.81
CA THR A 251 6.06 26.13 2.68
C THR A 251 4.92 25.32 3.27
N LEU A 252 4.40 25.70 4.44
CA LEU A 252 3.23 25.10 5.07
C LEU A 252 2.00 25.22 4.14
N ALA A 253 1.70 26.40 3.64
CA ALA A 253 0.55 26.63 2.76
C ALA A 253 0.63 25.82 1.47
N GLY A 254 1.82 25.70 0.87
CA GLY A 254 2.06 24.85 -0.31
C GLY A 254 1.83 23.37 -0.02
N THR A 255 2.26 22.90 1.15
CA THR A 255 2.02 21.53 1.60
C THR A 255 0.53 21.26 1.85
N MET A 256 -0.17 22.19 2.50
CA MET A 256 -1.63 22.12 2.70
C MET A 256 -2.39 22.11 1.35
N LEU A 257 -1.94 22.91 0.36
CA LEU A 257 -2.51 22.93 -0.97
C LEU A 257 -2.38 21.55 -1.65
N ALA A 258 -1.20 20.94 -1.55
CA ALA A 258 -0.97 19.58 -2.07
C ALA A 258 -1.87 18.54 -1.40
N ILE A 259 -2.00 18.58 -0.08
CA ILE A 259 -2.88 17.68 0.69
C ILE A 259 -4.34 17.87 0.25
N GLY A 260 -4.82 19.11 0.11
CA GLY A 260 -6.18 19.42 -0.32
C GLY A 260 -6.48 18.85 -1.71
N MET A 261 -5.54 18.99 -2.67
CA MET A 261 -5.64 18.41 -4.01
C MET A 261 -5.74 16.87 -3.95
N LEU A 262 -4.90 16.22 -3.12
CA LEU A 262 -4.89 14.78 -2.99
C LEU A 262 -6.14 14.26 -2.27
N TYR A 263 -6.61 14.94 -1.21
CA TYR A 263 -7.87 14.56 -0.55
C TYR A 263 -9.05 14.61 -1.51
N LEU A 264 -9.14 15.65 -2.32
CA LEU A 264 -10.18 15.77 -3.33
C LEU A 264 -10.07 14.68 -4.40
N ALA A 265 -8.86 14.43 -4.92
CA ALA A 265 -8.62 13.40 -5.92
C ALA A 265 -8.92 11.99 -5.39
N PHE A 266 -8.43 11.65 -4.19
CA PHE A 266 -8.67 10.34 -3.55
C PHE A 266 -10.14 10.13 -3.20
N SER A 267 -10.84 11.19 -2.80
CA SER A 267 -12.28 11.13 -2.52
C SER A 267 -13.09 10.92 -3.79
N TRP A 268 -12.83 11.71 -4.83
CA TRP A 268 -13.62 11.71 -6.06
C TRP A 268 -13.34 10.53 -6.98
N PHE A 269 -12.06 10.24 -7.22
CA PHE A 269 -11.65 9.18 -8.15
C PHE A 269 -11.36 7.84 -7.47
N GLY A 270 -11.20 7.83 -6.14
CA GLY A 270 -10.94 6.62 -5.35
C GLY A 270 -12.17 6.20 -4.54
N SER A 271 -12.40 6.83 -3.40
CA SER A 271 -13.43 6.42 -2.42
C SER A 271 -14.85 6.42 -2.99
N ARG A 272 -15.18 7.38 -3.84
CA ARG A 272 -16.48 7.44 -4.55
C ARG A 272 -16.70 6.24 -5.47
N LEU A 273 -15.64 5.65 -5.98
CA LEU A 273 -15.68 4.49 -6.85
C LEU A 273 -15.45 3.16 -6.09
N GLY A 274 -15.47 3.20 -4.77
CA GLY A 274 -15.38 2.02 -3.91
C GLY A 274 -13.94 1.54 -3.63
N GLU A 275 -12.93 2.33 -3.95
CA GLU A 275 -11.53 2.03 -3.63
C GLU A 275 -11.26 2.28 -2.15
N HIS A 276 -11.34 1.23 -1.34
CA HIS A 276 -11.20 1.32 0.13
C HIS A 276 -9.87 1.93 0.58
N TRP A 277 -8.78 1.60 -0.13
CA TRP A 277 -7.46 2.14 0.19
C TRP A 277 -7.41 3.67 0.15
N ALA A 278 -8.18 4.30 -0.77
CA ALA A 278 -8.22 5.76 -0.90
C ALA A 278 -8.87 6.41 0.33
N LYS A 279 -9.94 5.81 0.88
CA LYS A 279 -10.52 6.22 2.15
C LYS A 279 -9.50 6.12 3.28
N VAL A 280 -8.84 4.96 3.41
CA VAL A 280 -7.83 4.72 4.46
C VAL A 280 -6.71 5.75 4.38
N ALA A 281 -6.17 6.00 3.17
CA ALA A 281 -5.10 6.96 2.97
C ALA A 281 -5.49 8.37 3.43
N VAL A 282 -6.69 8.85 3.06
CA VAL A 282 -7.18 10.17 3.49
C VAL A 282 -7.39 10.21 5.00
N MET A 283 -8.00 9.18 5.60
CA MET A 283 -8.30 9.18 7.03
C MET A 283 -7.03 9.11 7.89
N VAL A 284 -6.05 8.26 7.52
CA VAL A 284 -4.78 8.15 8.26
C VAL A 284 -3.95 9.43 8.13
N SER A 285 -3.89 10.01 6.93
CA SER A 285 -3.23 11.29 6.68
C SER A 285 -3.88 12.42 7.50
N ALA A 286 -5.22 12.51 7.47
CA ALA A 286 -5.95 13.53 8.24
C ALA A 286 -5.74 13.36 9.75
N ALA A 287 -5.75 12.13 10.26
CA ALA A 287 -5.45 11.87 11.67
C ALA A 287 -4.06 12.41 12.05
N ALA A 288 -3.03 12.15 11.24
CA ALA A 288 -1.69 12.70 11.47
C ALA A 288 -1.68 14.24 11.48
N GLY A 289 -2.40 14.87 10.54
CA GLY A 289 -2.57 16.32 10.49
C GLY A 289 -3.25 16.88 11.73
N PHE A 290 -4.33 16.25 12.21
CA PHE A 290 -5.02 16.68 13.43
C PHE A 290 -4.17 16.43 14.69
N PHE A 291 -3.38 15.36 14.75
CA PHE A 291 -2.45 15.16 15.86
C PHE A 291 -1.38 16.27 15.94
N SER A 292 -0.92 16.79 14.81
CA SER A 292 0.03 17.89 14.80
C SER A 292 -0.57 19.18 15.36
N PHE A 293 -1.88 19.39 15.22
CA PHE A 293 -2.58 20.51 15.83
C PHE A 293 -2.46 20.51 17.36
N PHE A 294 -2.45 19.36 18.00
CA PHE A 294 -2.28 19.27 19.46
C PHE A 294 -0.87 19.61 19.93
N LEU A 295 0.14 19.44 19.07
CA LEU A 295 1.52 19.76 19.43
C LEU A 295 1.68 21.27 19.73
N PHE A 296 1.04 22.16 18.97
CA PHE A 296 1.21 23.58 19.18
C PHE A 296 0.47 24.13 20.40
N LEU A 297 -0.53 23.44 20.92
CA LEU A 297 -1.17 23.83 22.18
C LEU A 297 -0.17 23.85 23.35
N GLY A 298 0.89 23.04 23.25
CA GLY A 298 1.99 23.02 24.24
C GLY A 298 2.84 24.26 24.27
N PHE A 299 2.79 25.15 23.28
CA PHE A 299 3.57 26.40 23.23
C PHE A 299 2.85 27.59 23.83
N ASN A 300 1.73 27.38 24.50
CA ASN A 300 0.91 28.41 25.10
C ASN A 300 0.45 29.50 24.13
N TYR A 301 0.36 29.11 22.85
CA TYR A 301 -0.16 29.94 21.74
C TYR A 301 -1.42 29.29 21.19
N PHE A 302 -2.51 30.04 21.11
CA PHE A 302 -3.75 29.61 20.49
C PHE A 302 -4.16 30.63 19.42
N ASP A 303 -4.17 30.15 18.17
CA ASP A 303 -4.71 30.88 17.03
C ASP A 303 -6.23 30.61 16.93
N PRO A 304 -7.10 31.58 17.24
CA PRO A 304 -8.55 31.36 17.23
C PRO A 304 -9.09 31.00 15.84
N PHE A 305 -8.52 31.58 14.78
CA PHE A 305 -8.95 31.32 13.43
C PHE A 305 -8.55 29.92 12.98
N HIS A 306 -7.32 29.53 13.22
CA HIS A 306 -6.83 28.18 12.97
C HIS A 306 -7.64 27.15 13.78
N GLY A 307 -7.90 27.41 15.05
CA GLY A 307 -8.75 26.58 15.90
C GLY A 307 -10.17 26.38 15.35
N PHE A 308 -10.79 27.44 14.87
CA PHE A 308 -12.14 27.39 14.25
C PHE A 308 -12.14 26.56 12.96
N VAL A 309 -11.19 26.83 12.06
CA VAL A 309 -11.07 26.06 10.80
C VAL A 309 -10.81 24.59 11.09
N THR A 310 -9.90 24.29 12.03
CA THR A 310 -9.59 22.92 12.43
C THR A 310 -10.81 22.21 12.99
N ALA A 311 -11.65 22.88 13.81
CA ALA A 311 -12.89 22.28 14.36
C ALA A 311 -13.87 21.90 13.23
N ILE A 312 -14.02 22.75 12.21
CA ILE A 312 -14.86 22.44 11.05
C ILE A 312 -14.30 21.24 10.28
N LEU A 313 -13.00 21.25 9.96
CA LEU A 313 -12.35 20.15 9.25
C LEU A 313 -12.39 18.84 10.04
N PHE A 314 -12.27 18.91 11.36
CA PHE A 314 -12.37 17.74 12.25
C PHE A 314 -13.75 17.11 12.20
N GLN A 315 -14.81 17.95 12.16
CA GLN A 315 -16.17 17.43 11.99
C GLN A 315 -16.34 16.70 10.65
N LEU A 316 -15.79 17.24 9.55
CA LEU A 316 -15.80 16.58 8.25
C LEU A 316 -15.00 15.26 8.27
N PHE A 317 -13.88 15.23 8.99
CA PHE A 317 -13.07 14.03 9.20
C PHE A 317 -13.85 12.93 9.94
N VAL A 318 -14.51 13.25 11.04
CA VAL A 318 -15.34 12.29 11.80
C VAL A 318 -16.44 11.71 10.91
N GLN A 319 -17.15 12.56 10.14
CA GLN A 319 -18.15 12.11 9.18
C GLN A 319 -17.54 11.24 8.06
N GLY A 320 -16.33 11.55 7.62
CA GLY A 320 -15.57 10.74 6.68
C GLY A 320 -15.25 9.34 7.21
N ILE A 321 -14.90 9.20 8.50
CA ILE A 321 -14.67 7.89 9.14
C ILE A 321 -15.96 7.08 9.18
N VAL A 322 -17.05 7.67 9.72
CA VAL A 322 -18.34 7.00 9.95
C VAL A 322 -19.06 6.70 8.64
N GLY A 323 -18.86 7.52 7.62
CA GLY A 323 -19.50 7.39 6.32
C GLY A 323 -19.23 6.04 5.65
N GLY A 324 -20.25 5.46 5.05
CA GLY A 324 -20.18 4.20 4.32
C GLY A 324 -19.40 4.33 3.01
N MET A 325 -18.91 3.20 2.49
CA MET A 325 -18.31 3.10 1.16
C MET A 325 -19.31 2.52 0.16
N PRO A 326 -19.34 3.00 -1.09
CA PRO A 326 -20.05 2.30 -2.16
C PRO A 326 -19.30 0.99 -2.50
N PRO A 327 -19.96 0.01 -3.10
CA PRO A 327 -19.29 -1.14 -3.66
C PRO A 327 -18.29 -0.69 -4.75
N ARG A 328 -17.23 -1.47 -4.93
CA ARG A 328 -16.21 -1.16 -5.95
C ARG A 328 -16.83 -1.22 -7.33
N SER A 329 -16.77 -0.13 -8.07
CA SER A 329 -17.35 0.02 -9.41
C SER A 329 -16.32 -0.09 -10.54
N ILE A 330 -15.04 -0.07 -10.22
CA ILE A 330 -13.96 -0.16 -11.20
C ILE A 330 -13.30 -1.53 -11.07
N LYS A 331 -13.26 -2.28 -12.18
CA LYS A 331 -12.40 -3.46 -12.28
C LYS A 331 -10.94 -3.03 -12.40
N PRO A 332 -10.01 -3.74 -11.74
CA PRO A 332 -8.60 -3.49 -11.95
C PRO A 332 -8.23 -3.83 -13.40
N SER A 333 -7.30 -3.06 -13.96
CA SER A 333 -6.62 -3.42 -15.21
C SER A 333 -5.45 -4.33 -14.85
N PRO A 334 -5.53 -5.65 -15.10
CA PRO A 334 -4.53 -6.59 -14.63
C PRO A 334 -3.22 -6.47 -15.40
N GLU A 335 -2.14 -6.73 -14.72
CA GLU A 335 -0.81 -6.95 -15.29
C GLU A 335 -0.60 -8.45 -15.49
N TRP A 336 -1.07 -8.99 -16.60
CA TRP A 336 -0.96 -10.41 -16.88
C TRP A 336 0.48 -10.89 -17.02
N ARG A 337 1.37 -10.06 -17.63
CA ARG A 337 2.78 -10.39 -17.88
C ARG A 337 3.69 -9.23 -17.56
N GLU A 338 4.93 -9.55 -17.20
CA GLU A 338 6.00 -8.57 -16.91
C GLU A 338 6.54 -7.97 -18.21
N THR A 339 6.04 -6.80 -18.55
CA THR A 339 6.55 -6.04 -19.69
C THR A 339 7.73 -5.15 -19.30
N GLY A 340 8.53 -4.70 -20.27
CA GLY A 340 9.57 -3.70 -20.02
C GLY A 340 9.02 -2.38 -19.47
N GLU A 341 7.79 -2.01 -19.82
CA GLU A 341 7.10 -0.84 -19.29
C GLU A 341 6.71 -1.03 -17.83
N TRP A 342 6.23 -2.21 -17.46
CA TRP A 342 5.93 -2.57 -16.08
C TRP A 342 7.21 -2.52 -15.23
N ARG A 343 8.31 -3.16 -15.67
CA ARG A 343 9.59 -3.16 -14.93
C ARG A 343 10.12 -1.74 -14.71
N ARG A 344 10.02 -0.88 -15.73
CA ARG A 344 10.38 0.54 -15.59
C ARG A 344 9.46 1.25 -14.59
N GLY A 345 8.16 0.96 -14.62
CA GLY A 345 7.18 1.46 -13.67
C GLY A 345 7.50 1.06 -12.22
N GLN A 346 8.02 -0.18 -11.99
CA GLN A 346 8.42 -0.63 -10.66
C GLN A 346 9.60 0.19 -10.10
N TRP A 347 10.58 0.54 -10.92
CA TRP A 347 11.65 1.48 -10.52
C TRP A 347 11.10 2.86 -10.18
N GLY A 348 10.17 3.35 -10.98
CA GLY A 348 9.48 4.60 -10.67
C GLY A 348 8.70 4.53 -9.36
N GLN A 349 7.99 3.43 -9.11
CA GLN A 349 7.26 3.20 -7.86
C GLN A 349 8.21 3.16 -6.65
N LEU A 350 9.38 2.54 -6.77
CA LEU A 350 10.41 2.55 -5.73
C LEU A 350 10.87 3.97 -5.39
N LEU A 351 11.16 4.79 -6.42
CA LEU A 351 11.54 6.20 -6.19
C LEU A 351 10.43 7.00 -5.49
N LEU A 352 9.16 6.75 -5.84
CA LEU A 352 8.02 7.39 -5.17
C LEU A 352 7.86 6.92 -3.71
N ILE A 353 8.18 5.66 -3.41
CA ILE A 353 8.23 5.16 -2.03
C ILE A 353 9.35 5.87 -1.25
N LEU A 354 10.56 5.94 -1.83
CA LEU A 354 11.69 6.65 -1.20
C LEU A 354 11.39 8.14 -0.97
N HIS A 355 10.76 8.80 -1.95
CA HIS A 355 10.24 10.16 -1.80
C HIS A 355 9.27 10.27 -0.61
N SER A 356 8.31 9.35 -0.50
CA SER A 356 7.31 9.36 0.58
C SER A 356 7.96 9.14 1.96
N ILE A 357 8.92 8.23 2.05
CA ILE A 357 9.71 8.00 3.28
C ILE A 357 10.53 9.25 3.62
N GLY A 358 11.11 9.90 2.61
CA GLY A 358 11.81 11.18 2.79
C GLY A 358 10.91 12.28 3.36
N LEU A 359 9.67 12.41 2.86
CA LEU A 359 8.68 13.37 3.40
C LEU A 359 8.31 13.03 4.85
N LEU A 360 8.08 11.75 5.17
CA LEU A 360 7.80 11.30 6.53
C LEU A 360 8.96 11.64 7.47
N GLY A 361 10.19 11.30 7.07
CA GLY A 361 11.40 11.60 7.83
C GLY A 361 11.60 13.10 8.04
N ALA A 362 11.49 13.90 6.98
CA ALA A 362 11.58 15.35 7.06
C ALA A 362 10.50 15.94 8.00
N GLY A 363 9.25 15.46 7.89
CA GLY A 363 8.17 15.90 8.76
C GLY A 363 8.43 15.60 10.24
N PHE A 364 8.91 14.40 10.56
CA PHE A 364 9.28 14.04 11.94
C PHE A 364 10.46 14.88 12.46
N VAL A 365 11.48 15.12 11.63
CA VAL A 365 12.62 15.95 12.02
C VAL A 365 12.16 17.40 12.29
N ILE A 366 11.35 17.98 11.40
CA ILE A 366 10.85 19.36 11.57
C ILE A 366 9.93 19.46 12.78
N CYS A 367 9.08 18.45 13.06
CA CYS A 367 8.31 18.40 14.31
C CYS A 367 9.22 18.36 15.52
N ALA A 368 10.25 17.51 15.52
CA ALA A 368 11.19 17.38 16.62
C ALA A 368 11.96 18.68 16.87
N VAL A 369 12.42 19.34 15.80
CA VAL A 369 13.06 20.68 15.89
C VAL A 369 12.07 21.70 16.43
N GLY A 370 10.84 21.74 15.91
CA GLY A 370 9.81 22.68 16.37
C GLY A 370 9.45 22.53 17.87
N VAL A 371 9.49 21.31 18.40
CA VAL A 371 9.22 21.03 19.84
C VAL A 371 10.47 21.22 20.71
N GLY A 372 11.67 21.05 20.14
CA GLY A 372 12.96 21.13 20.86
C GLY A 372 13.63 22.50 20.75
N ASP A 373 14.69 22.53 19.92
CA ASP A 373 15.56 23.72 19.79
C ASP A 373 14.92 24.88 19.01
N VAL A 374 13.85 24.61 18.27
CA VAL A 374 13.08 25.54 17.42
C VAL A 374 13.87 26.09 16.23
N LEU A 375 15.06 26.63 16.45
CA LEU A 375 15.95 27.20 15.43
C LEU A 375 17.21 26.34 15.30
N VAL A 376 17.55 25.97 14.07
CA VAL A 376 18.79 25.23 13.76
C VAL A 376 19.92 26.19 13.35
N GLY A 377 21.13 25.66 13.25
CA GLY A 377 22.32 26.48 12.94
C GLY A 377 22.19 27.30 11.65
N THR A 378 21.58 26.73 10.59
CA THR A 378 21.34 27.45 9.34
C THR A 378 20.33 28.60 9.49
N ASP A 379 19.33 28.46 10.35
CA ASP A 379 18.37 29.53 10.65
C ASP A 379 19.04 30.70 11.33
N LEU A 380 19.86 30.42 12.37
CA LEU A 380 20.60 31.44 13.10
C LEU A 380 21.62 32.15 12.20
N ALA A 381 22.27 31.42 11.31
CA ALA A 381 23.15 32.00 10.30
C ALA A 381 22.39 32.91 9.32
N TYR A 382 21.22 32.49 8.84
CA TYR A 382 20.36 33.32 8.01
C TYR A 382 19.89 34.57 8.74
N LEU A 383 19.42 34.44 9.97
CA LEU A 383 18.96 35.54 10.83
C LEU A 383 20.11 36.42 11.32
N ARG A 384 21.37 36.00 11.19
CA ARG A 384 22.58 36.72 11.70
C ARG A 384 22.47 37.09 13.18
N THR A 385 21.96 36.18 13.99
CA THR A 385 21.72 36.38 15.45
C THR A 385 21.78 35.04 16.16
N ASP A 386 21.68 35.07 17.47
CA ASP A 386 21.60 33.88 18.32
C ASP A 386 20.26 33.81 19.06
N LEU A 387 19.97 32.62 19.61
CA LEU A 387 18.72 32.33 20.30
C LEU A 387 18.54 33.20 21.56
N ALA A 388 19.62 33.51 22.28
CA ALA A 388 19.57 34.31 23.48
C ALA A 388 19.15 35.76 23.19
N THR A 389 19.70 36.33 22.09
CA THR A 389 19.35 37.69 21.62
C THR A 389 17.88 37.76 21.21
N LEU A 390 17.38 36.78 20.44
CA LEU A 390 15.96 36.74 20.04
C LEU A 390 15.03 36.59 21.24
N SER A 391 15.36 35.70 22.18
CA SER A 391 14.58 35.48 23.39
C SER A 391 14.58 36.70 24.33
N ALA A 392 15.72 37.42 24.43
CA ALA A 392 15.81 38.65 25.17
C ALA A 392 14.99 39.79 24.55
N ALA A 393 14.92 39.85 23.21
CA ALA A 393 14.10 40.83 22.49
C ALA A 393 12.60 40.58 22.71
N ASN A 394 12.17 39.31 22.65
CA ASN A 394 10.78 38.92 22.93
C ASN A 394 10.67 37.44 23.28
N VAL A 395 10.27 37.14 24.54
CA VAL A 395 10.15 35.76 25.06
C VAL A 395 9.10 34.92 24.36
N ARG A 396 8.13 35.53 23.69
CA ARG A 396 7.04 34.82 22.96
C ARG A 396 7.36 34.57 21.50
N LEU A 397 8.45 35.10 20.97
CA LEU A 397 8.85 34.93 19.59
C LEU A 397 9.21 33.48 19.25
N ILE A 398 10.00 32.83 20.12
CA ILE A 398 10.39 31.43 19.92
C ILE A 398 9.17 30.48 19.95
N PRO A 399 8.23 30.59 20.91
CA PRO A 399 6.97 29.83 20.89
C PRO A 399 6.14 30.04 19.60
N LEU A 400 6.11 31.24 19.04
CA LEU A 400 5.40 31.53 17.79
C LEU A 400 6.03 30.79 16.60
N VAL A 401 7.36 30.83 16.48
CA VAL A 401 8.08 30.09 15.43
C VAL A 401 7.94 28.56 15.64
N ALA A 402 8.00 28.09 16.89
CA ALA A 402 7.80 26.69 17.24
C ALA A 402 6.45 26.14 16.76
N HIS A 403 5.39 26.93 16.94
CA HIS A 403 4.05 26.62 16.42
C HIS A 403 4.04 26.40 14.89
N ASP A 404 4.63 27.34 14.13
CA ASP A 404 4.67 27.25 12.67
C ASP A 404 5.44 25.99 12.21
N ARG A 405 6.57 25.68 12.85
CA ARG A 405 7.38 24.50 12.53
C ARG A 405 6.73 23.17 12.89
N ALA A 406 6.14 23.06 14.09
CA ALA A 406 5.44 21.86 14.49
C ALA A 406 4.28 21.54 13.52
N THR A 407 3.54 22.58 13.09
CA THR A 407 2.45 22.44 12.12
C THR A 407 2.99 22.05 10.76
N LEU A 408 4.05 22.68 10.25
CA LEU A 408 4.67 22.29 8.99
C LEU A 408 5.14 20.84 8.99
N GLY A 409 5.82 20.42 10.05
CA GLY A 409 6.28 19.04 10.19
C GLY A 409 5.13 18.03 10.14
N GLY A 410 4.03 18.32 10.87
CA GLY A 410 2.84 17.47 10.85
C GLY A 410 2.16 17.39 9.49
N MET A 411 2.11 18.49 8.73
CA MET A 411 1.56 18.48 7.37
C MET A 411 2.48 17.74 6.40
N LEU A 412 3.80 17.77 6.57
CA LEU A 412 4.71 16.93 5.78
C LEU A 412 4.51 15.45 6.06
N VAL A 413 4.32 15.05 7.32
CA VAL A 413 3.96 13.66 7.68
C VAL A 413 2.65 13.26 7.03
N ALA A 414 1.61 14.10 7.12
CA ALA A 414 0.31 13.84 6.49
C ALA A 414 0.43 13.69 4.96
N SER A 415 1.23 14.54 4.30
CA SER A 415 1.53 14.45 2.88
C SER A 415 2.28 13.18 2.53
N GLY A 416 3.33 12.83 3.30
CA GLY A 416 4.10 11.61 3.13
C GLY A 416 3.25 10.34 3.19
N ILE A 417 2.26 10.28 4.10
CA ILE A 417 1.29 9.19 4.20
C ILE A 417 0.46 9.07 2.93
N LEU A 418 -0.04 10.18 2.36
CA LEU A 418 -0.83 10.15 1.12
C LEU A 418 -0.03 9.63 -0.06
N TYR A 419 1.19 10.14 -0.24
CA TYR A 419 2.07 9.67 -1.31
C TYR A 419 2.44 8.20 -1.11
N LEU A 420 2.75 7.77 0.12
CA LEU A 420 3.12 6.38 0.41
C LEU A 420 1.97 5.41 0.12
N LEU A 421 0.81 5.64 0.73
CA LEU A 421 -0.33 4.74 0.57
C LEU A 421 -0.91 4.78 -0.85
N GLY A 422 -0.92 5.95 -1.49
CA GLY A 422 -1.28 6.09 -2.89
C GLY A 422 -0.33 5.34 -3.82
N THR A 423 0.98 5.40 -3.56
CA THR A 423 1.99 4.66 -4.33
C THR A 423 1.87 3.15 -4.13
N LEU A 424 1.71 2.68 -2.88
CA LEU A 424 1.65 1.25 -2.56
C LEU A 424 0.37 0.59 -3.08
N TRP A 425 -0.78 1.27 -2.95
CA TRP A 425 -2.09 0.65 -3.23
C TRP A 425 -2.77 1.17 -4.47
N GLY A 426 -2.54 2.43 -4.83
CA GLY A 426 -3.25 3.11 -5.91
C GLY A 426 -2.50 3.16 -7.23
N LEU A 427 -1.17 3.19 -7.20
CA LEU A 427 -0.39 3.34 -8.42
C LEU A 427 -0.39 2.03 -9.21
N ARG A 428 -1.15 2.01 -10.30
CA ARG A 428 -1.32 0.86 -11.18
C ARG A 428 -1.72 1.32 -12.58
N ARG A 429 -1.69 0.41 -13.54
CA ARG A 429 -2.13 0.67 -14.92
C ARG A 429 -3.56 1.22 -14.92
N GLY A 430 -3.80 2.27 -15.70
CA GLY A 430 -5.08 2.92 -15.86
C GLY A 430 -5.42 3.99 -14.80
N ASN A 431 -4.73 4.04 -13.66
CA ASN A 431 -4.98 5.06 -12.62
C ASN A 431 -4.28 6.39 -12.94
N THR A 432 -4.52 6.93 -14.12
CA THR A 432 -3.93 8.19 -14.61
C THR A 432 -4.28 9.38 -13.72
N TRP A 433 -5.43 9.34 -13.04
CA TRP A 433 -5.87 10.38 -12.12
C TRP A 433 -4.92 10.51 -10.91
N LEU A 434 -4.38 9.38 -10.41
CA LEU A 434 -3.45 9.39 -9.29
C LEU A 434 -2.10 9.97 -9.70
N TRP A 435 -1.60 9.59 -10.89
CA TRP A 435 -0.39 10.17 -11.46
C TRP A 435 -0.54 11.70 -11.63
N ASN A 436 -1.67 12.16 -12.19
CA ASN A 436 -1.97 13.58 -12.31
C ASN A 436 -2.10 14.27 -10.94
N GLY A 437 -2.73 13.61 -9.96
CA GLY A 437 -2.80 14.10 -8.58
C GLY A 437 -1.41 14.31 -7.98
N PHE A 438 -0.51 13.35 -8.14
CA PHE A 438 0.85 13.44 -7.62
C PHE A 438 1.69 14.54 -8.29
N ILE A 439 1.61 14.68 -9.61
CA ILE A 439 2.40 15.72 -10.30
C ILE A 439 1.93 17.13 -9.92
N TRP A 440 0.62 17.39 -9.91
CA TRP A 440 0.11 18.72 -9.62
C TRP A 440 0.27 19.10 -8.14
N SER A 441 0.00 18.17 -7.23
CA SER A 441 0.25 18.39 -5.79
C SER A 441 1.74 18.60 -5.50
N GLY A 442 2.62 17.84 -6.16
CA GLY A 442 4.06 18.01 -6.04
C GLY A 442 4.54 19.36 -6.55
N ILE A 443 4.09 19.79 -7.74
CA ILE A 443 4.42 21.11 -8.28
C ILE A 443 3.95 22.22 -7.32
N ALA A 444 2.77 22.11 -6.75
CA ALA A 444 2.24 23.09 -5.80
C ALA A 444 3.10 23.17 -4.53
N ALA A 445 3.39 22.02 -3.87
CA ALA A 445 4.16 21.97 -2.64
C ALA A 445 5.61 22.43 -2.85
N TYR A 446 6.31 21.81 -3.79
CA TYR A 446 7.73 22.11 -4.05
C TYR A 446 7.93 23.46 -4.71
N GLY A 447 6.97 23.89 -5.54
CA GLY A 447 6.95 25.24 -6.11
C GLY A 447 6.90 26.32 -5.03
N CYS A 448 6.04 26.16 -4.02
CA CYS A 448 5.99 27.04 -2.86
C CYS A 448 7.28 26.97 -2.03
N ALA A 449 7.71 25.74 -1.67
CA ALA A 449 8.89 25.54 -0.83
C ALA A 449 10.17 26.10 -1.48
N ILE A 450 10.50 25.68 -2.70
CA ILE A 450 11.71 26.14 -3.40
C ILE A 450 11.58 27.62 -3.78
N GLY A 451 10.40 28.03 -4.26
CA GLY A 451 10.14 29.40 -4.67
C GLY A 451 10.32 30.41 -3.54
N VAL A 452 9.83 30.11 -2.33
CA VAL A 452 9.99 31.03 -1.20
C VAL A 452 11.44 31.11 -0.74
N HIS A 453 12.20 30.00 -0.73
CA HIS A 453 13.62 30.03 -0.40
C HIS A 453 14.40 31.00 -1.31
N LEU A 454 14.13 30.92 -2.62
CA LEU A 454 14.74 31.84 -3.60
C LEU A 454 14.27 33.29 -3.40
N HIS A 455 13.00 33.50 -3.05
CA HIS A 455 12.42 34.83 -2.87
C HIS A 455 12.98 35.53 -1.63
N VAL A 456 13.12 34.83 -0.49
CA VAL A 456 13.62 35.44 0.74
C VAL A 456 15.15 35.41 0.87
N GLY A 457 15.84 34.74 -0.07
CA GLY A 457 17.29 34.62 -0.07
C GLY A 457 17.83 33.64 0.97
N TYR A 458 17.01 32.69 1.42
CA TYR A 458 17.44 31.61 2.34
C TYR A 458 17.85 30.39 1.51
N VAL A 459 19.06 30.42 0.94
CA VAL A 459 19.51 29.48 -0.11
C VAL A 459 20.71 28.62 0.32
N GLU A 460 20.97 28.49 1.63
CA GLU A 460 21.99 27.58 2.11
C GLU A 460 21.70 26.17 1.60
N TRP A 461 22.73 25.54 1.01
CA TRP A 461 22.59 24.25 0.36
C TRP A 461 22.06 23.16 1.28
N GLU A 462 22.54 23.11 2.51
CA GLU A 462 22.15 22.10 3.51
C GLU A 462 20.64 22.18 3.83
N HIS A 463 20.07 23.38 3.78
CA HIS A 463 18.66 23.62 4.04
C HIS A 463 17.77 23.36 2.80
N LEU A 464 18.23 23.78 1.62
CA LEU A 464 17.45 23.68 0.38
C LEU A 464 17.53 22.28 -0.26
N PHE A 465 18.64 21.55 -0.06
CA PHE A 465 18.88 20.25 -0.67
C PHE A 465 17.76 19.22 -0.46
N PRO A 466 17.18 19.03 0.74
CA PRO A 466 16.10 18.07 0.92
C PRO A 466 14.88 18.35 0.05
N ALA A 467 14.52 19.62 -0.17
CA ALA A 467 13.40 20.01 -1.03
C ALA A 467 13.71 19.73 -2.51
N VAL A 468 14.90 20.08 -2.98
CA VAL A 468 15.33 19.83 -4.37
C VAL A 468 15.44 18.33 -4.65
N ALA A 469 16.05 17.56 -3.74
CA ALA A 469 16.19 16.12 -3.86
C ALA A 469 14.82 15.43 -3.83
N GLY A 470 13.91 15.84 -2.93
CA GLY A 470 12.55 15.32 -2.87
C GLY A 470 11.78 15.58 -4.16
N PHE A 471 11.86 16.80 -4.71
CA PHE A 471 11.24 17.11 -6.00
C PHE A 471 11.83 16.28 -7.15
N ALA A 472 13.14 16.11 -7.19
CA ALA A 472 13.80 15.29 -8.21
C ALA A 472 13.38 13.83 -8.14
N LEU A 473 13.28 13.24 -6.93
CA LEU A 473 12.78 11.88 -6.72
C LEU A 473 11.35 11.72 -7.18
N LEU A 474 10.46 12.66 -6.82
CA LEU A 474 9.07 12.66 -7.24
C LEU A 474 8.95 12.72 -8.77
N MET A 475 9.60 13.67 -9.41
CA MET A 475 9.52 13.85 -10.87
C MET A 475 10.10 12.66 -11.62
N THR A 476 11.27 12.16 -11.20
CA THR A 476 11.89 10.98 -11.83
C THR A 476 11.01 9.76 -11.67
N GLY A 477 10.47 9.51 -10.46
CA GLY A 477 9.55 8.42 -10.21
C GLY A 477 8.30 8.48 -11.09
N LEU A 478 7.67 9.65 -11.20
CA LEU A 478 6.50 9.87 -12.07
C LEU A 478 6.81 9.69 -13.55
N LEU A 479 7.96 10.18 -14.03
CA LEU A 479 8.38 10.00 -15.42
C LEU A 479 8.60 8.52 -15.77
N LEU A 480 9.22 7.75 -14.89
CA LEU A 480 9.42 6.31 -15.07
C LEU A 480 8.08 5.55 -15.08
N CYS A 481 7.13 5.92 -14.22
CA CYS A 481 5.81 5.31 -14.15
C CYS A 481 4.89 5.68 -15.34
N ARG A 482 5.14 6.81 -16.01
CA ARG A 482 4.21 7.41 -16.95
C ARG A 482 3.71 6.41 -18.01
N LYS A 483 4.62 5.77 -18.75
CA LYS A 483 4.23 4.84 -19.82
C LYS A 483 3.36 3.72 -19.28
N TRP A 484 3.78 3.09 -18.19
CA TRP A 484 3.03 2.01 -17.54
C TRP A 484 1.62 2.43 -17.14
N VAL A 485 1.48 3.57 -16.43
CA VAL A 485 0.18 4.04 -15.93
C VAL A 485 -0.77 4.44 -17.06
N PHE A 486 -0.24 5.03 -18.17
CA PHE A 486 -1.04 5.53 -19.29
C PHE A 486 -1.26 4.49 -20.40
N THR A 487 -0.61 3.33 -20.34
CA THR A 487 -0.85 2.27 -21.34
C THR A 487 -2.27 1.74 -21.19
N ARG A 488 -3.09 1.88 -22.23
CA ARG A 488 -4.42 1.27 -22.29
C ARG A 488 -4.25 -0.22 -22.52
N VAL A 489 -4.94 -1.05 -21.73
CA VAL A 489 -5.13 -2.46 -22.07
C VAL A 489 -6.02 -2.49 -23.32
N PRO A 490 -5.62 -3.16 -24.41
CA PRO A 490 -6.58 -3.49 -25.47
C PRO A 490 -7.72 -4.25 -24.78
N ILE A 491 -8.94 -3.79 -24.93
CA ILE A 491 -10.11 -4.59 -24.58
C ILE A 491 -10.07 -5.72 -25.59
N ASP A 492 -9.63 -6.89 -25.13
CA ASP A 492 -9.72 -8.11 -25.94
C ASP A 492 -11.22 -8.43 -26.08
N VAL A 493 -11.82 -7.96 -27.19
CA VAL A 493 -13.20 -8.23 -27.58
C VAL A 493 -13.20 -9.62 -28.27
N GLY A 494 -12.53 -10.57 -27.65
CA GLY A 494 -12.35 -11.92 -28.16
C GLY A 494 -12.85 -12.96 -27.15
N THR A 495 -14.00 -13.54 -27.50
CA THR A 495 -14.60 -14.79 -27.00
C THR A 495 -15.32 -14.74 -25.65
N THR A 496 -16.55 -14.27 -25.67
CA THR A 496 -17.64 -14.90 -24.94
C THR A 496 -17.77 -16.35 -25.42
N THR A 497 -16.99 -17.25 -24.87
CA THR A 497 -17.37 -18.66 -24.83
C THR A 497 -18.08 -18.84 -23.47
N HIS A 498 -19.37 -19.08 -23.58
CA HIS A 498 -20.24 -19.52 -22.52
C HIS A 498 -19.58 -20.68 -21.76
N LEU A 499 -19.32 -20.48 -20.48
CA LEU A 499 -19.14 -21.57 -19.54
C LEU A 499 -20.54 -22.00 -19.05
N PRO A 500 -20.81 -23.32 -19.00
CA PRO A 500 -22.08 -23.85 -18.54
C PRO A 500 -22.32 -23.62 -17.06
#